data_c8e4e6d959e3a15fcac84ae4d76982cd
#
_entry.id   c8e4e6d959e3a15fcac84ae4d76982cd
#
_cell.length_a   1.000
_cell.length_b   1.000
_cell.length_c   1.000
_cell.angle_alpha   90.00
_cell.angle_beta   90.00
_cell.angle_gamma   90.00
#
_symmetry.space_group_name_H-M   'P 1'
#
loop_
_entity.id
_entity.type
_entity.pdbx_description
1 polymer ?
#
loop_
_entity_poly.entity_id
_entity_poly.type
_entity_poly.pdbx_seq_one_letter_code
_entity_poly.pdbx_strand_id
1 'polypeptide(L)'
;MVYKLLILSDEVDLFFREIEINSDATFLELNNAILDSVKYTKDQLTSFFNCAEGWEMKEEITLMDMGSSSDTDSYVMDKTYLDEFLQDEGDRMLFMFDILSERSFFIELKEIMPGDVDAPRCVLKQGVAPKQITAEEDFLNNPTSSVGFSGEDFYGDEDFDMDELDAEGFMDMGP
;
A
#
# COMPACT_ATOMS: atom_id res chain seq x y z
N MET A 1 15.23 -15.27 -18.16
CA MET A 1 14.67 -14.04 -18.78
C MET A 1 14.55 -12.96 -17.73
N VAL A 2 14.75 -11.73 -18.11
CA VAL A 2 14.62 -10.56 -17.23
C VAL A 2 13.41 -9.73 -17.65
N TYR A 3 12.56 -9.43 -16.71
CA TYR A 3 11.41 -8.53 -16.90
C TYR A 3 11.81 -7.11 -16.53
N LYS A 4 11.47 -6.17 -17.38
CA LYS A 4 11.53 -4.75 -17.08
C LYS A 4 10.11 -4.27 -16.80
N LEU A 5 9.83 -3.94 -15.55
CA LEU A 5 8.52 -3.52 -15.10
C LEU A 5 8.49 -2.01 -14.91
N LEU A 6 7.50 -1.37 -15.52
CA LEU A 6 7.24 0.05 -15.35
C LEU A 6 6.18 0.24 -14.27
N ILE A 7 6.48 1.06 -13.27
CA ILE A 7 5.62 1.31 -12.13
C ILE A 7 5.22 2.78 -12.14
N LEU A 8 3.93 3.04 -12.16
CA LEU A 8 3.32 4.35 -12.25
C LEU A 8 2.39 4.61 -11.06
N SER A 9 2.12 5.87 -10.78
CA SER A 9 1.14 6.31 -9.80
C SER A 9 0.12 7.24 -10.45
N ASP A 10 -1.12 7.14 -10.03
CA ASP A 10 -2.19 8.07 -10.41
C ASP A 10 -2.32 9.25 -9.41
N GLU A 11 -1.61 9.19 -8.30
CA GLU A 11 -1.67 10.22 -7.26
C GLU A 11 -0.63 11.33 -7.46
N VAL A 12 0.48 11.03 -8.12
CA VAL A 12 1.60 11.95 -8.30
C VAL A 12 2.00 12.00 -9.77
N ASP A 13 1.97 13.18 -10.33
CA ASP A 13 2.44 13.39 -11.69
C ASP A 13 3.94 13.15 -11.81
N LEU A 14 4.35 12.69 -12.98
CA LEU A 14 5.76 12.47 -13.31
C LEU A 14 6.49 11.48 -12.39
N PHE A 15 5.75 10.65 -11.68
CA PHE A 15 6.33 9.56 -10.89
C PHE A 15 6.43 8.31 -11.72
N PHE A 16 7.61 7.71 -11.76
CA PHE A 16 7.76 6.33 -12.22
C PHE A 16 9.01 5.66 -11.66
N ARG A 17 8.99 4.33 -11.70
CA ARG A 17 10.12 3.45 -11.43
C ARG A 17 10.21 2.39 -12.53
N GLU A 18 11.40 2.04 -12.94
CA GLU A 18 11.63 0.84 -13.74
C GLU A 18 12.42 -0.15 -12.91
N ILE A 19 11.89 -1.37 -12.79
CA ILE A 19 12.50 -2.45 -12.04
C ILE A 19 12.84 -3.58 -13.00
N GLU A 20 14.10 -4.04 -12.94
CA GLU A 20 14.53 -5.26 -13.60
C GLU A 20 14.55 -6.40 -12.60
N ILE A 21 13.92 -7.49 -12.95
CA ILE A 21 13.75 -8.67 -12.09
C ILE A 21 13.67 -9.93 -12.97
N ASN A 22 14.17 -11.06 -12.47
CA ASN A 22 14.05 -12.31 -13.20
C ASN A 22 12.59 -12.75 -13.33
N SER A 23 12.24 -13.33 -14.45
CA SER A 23 10.87 -13.81 -14.69
C SER A 23 10.44 -14.92 -13.74
N ASP A 24 11.38 -15.71 -13.27
CA ASP A 24 11.17 -16.78 -12.29
C ASP A 24 11.29 -16.33 -10.83
N ALA A 25 11.38 -15.02 -10.60
CA ALA A 25 11.33 -14.46 -9.25
C ALA A 25 9.91 -14.57 -8.67
N THR A 26 9.82 -14.56 -7.36
CA THR A 26 8.53 -14.56 -6.66
C THR A 26 7.91 -13.18 -6.60
N PHE A 27 6.60 -13.13 -6.41
CA PHE A 27 5.92 -11.85 -6.14
C PHE A 27 6.42 -11.18 -4.86
N LEU A 28 6.90 -11.95 -3.89
CA LEU A 28 7.50 -11.40 -2.67
C LEU A 28 8.78 -10.62 -2.97
N GLU A 29 9.62 -11.13 -3.88
CA GLU A 29 10.81 -10.42 -4.31
C GLU A 29 10.46 -9.12 -5.03
N LEU A 30 9.43 -9.13 -5.88
CA LEU A 30 8.93 -7.92 -6.53
C LEU A 30 8.34 -6.94 -5.52
N ASN A 31 7.54 -7.42 -4.57
CA ASN A 31 7.00 -6.61 -3.48
C ASN A 31 8.11 -5.84 -2.76
N ASN A 32 9.14 -6.55 -2.34
CA ASN A 32 10.26 -5.94 -1.63
C ASN A 32 11.02 -4.95 -2.50
N ALA A 33 11.24 -5.26 -3.77
CA ALA A 33 11.90 -4.37 -4.71
C ALA A 33 11.12 -3.06 -4.93
N ILE A 34 9.80 -3.14 -5.04
CA ILE A 34 8.94 -1.95 -5.16
C ILE A 34 9.01 -1.12 -3.90
N LEU A 35 8.81 -1.72 -2.74
CA LEU A 35 8.84 -1.01 -1.45
C LEU A 35 10.18 -0.32 -1.21
N ASP A 36 11.28 -1.00 -1.51
CA ASP A 36 12.63 -0.43 -1.41
C ASP A 36 12.82 0.76 -2.37
N SER A 37 12.30 0.67 -3.59
CA SER A 37 12.44 1.71 -4.61
C SER A 37 11.73 3.01 -4.23
N VAL A 38 10.67 2.92 -3.45
CA VAL A 38 9.86 4.06 -2.99
C VAL A 38 10.07 4.39 -1.51
N LYS A 39 10.94 3.63 -0.83
CA LYS A 39 11.27 3.80 0.59
C LYS A 39 10.07 3.63 1.51
N TYR A 40 9.18 2.73 1.17
CA TYR A 40 8.06 2.34 2.02
C TYR A 40 8.51 1.29 3.04
N THR A 41 7.81 1.24 4.17
CA THR A 41 8.02 0.22 5.17
C THR A 41 7.40 -1.11 4.74
N LYS A 42 7.90 -2.21 5.28
CA LYS A 42 7.43 -3.57 4.93
C LYS A 42 6.49 -4.16 5.97
N ASP A 43 6.00 -3.33 6.87
CA ASP A 43 5.09 -3.72 7.95
C ASP A 43 3.61 -3.59 7.58
N GLN A 44 3.31 -3.06 6.40
CA GLN A 44 1.95 -2.93 5.89
C GLN A 44 1.57 -4.09 4.97
N LEU A 45 0.31 -4.48 5.01
CA LEU A 45 -0.21 -5.48 4.07
C LEU A 45 -0.27 -4.91 2.67
N THR A 46 0.15 -5.73 1.71
CA THR A 46 0.12 -5.40 0.29
C THR A 46 -0.48 -6.56 -0.50
N SER A 47 -0.97 -6.27 -1.68
CA SER A 47 -1.48 -7.28 -2.62
C SER A 47 -1.15 -6.89 -4.05
N PHE A 48 -0.96 -7.90 -4.89
CA PHE A 48 -0.95 -7.72 -6.34
C PHE A 48 -2.28 -8.17 -6.91
N PHE A 49 -2.72 -7.50 -7.96
CA PHE A 49 -3.88 -7.92 -8.75
C PHE A 49 -3.46 -8.05 -10.20
N ASN A 50 -3.67 -9.23 -10.75
CA ASN A 50 -3.56 -9.42 -12.19
C ASN A 50 -4.68 -8.65 -12.88
N CYS A 51 -4.38 -7.94 -13.97
CA CYS A 51 -5.33 -7.07 -14.63
C CYS A 51 -5.49 -7.40 -16.12
N ALA A 52 -6.71 -7.25 -16.62
CA ALA A 52 -6.97 -7.20 -18.04
C ALA A 52 -6.50 -5.85 -18.64
N GLU A 53 -6.54 -5.71 -19.95
CA GLU A 53 -6.09 -4.52 -20.68
C GLU A 53 -6.65 -3.19 -20.15
N GLY A 54 -7.89 -3.19 -19.63
CA GLY A 54 -8.54 -2.02 -19.06
C GLY A 54 -8.27 -1.80 -17.58
N TRP A 55 -7.25 -2.41 -16.99
CA TRP A 55 -6.96 -2.38 -15.55
C TRP A 55 -8.05 -3.03 -14.69
N GLU A 56 -8.86 -3.89 -15.30
CA GLU A 56 -9.85 -4.68 -14.59
C GLU A 56 -9.16 -5.75 -13.76
N MET A 57 -9.36 -5.71 -12.45
CA MET A 57 -8.75 -6.65 -11.51
C MET A 57 -9.33 -8.06 -11.64
N LYS A 58 -8.47 -9.05 -11.65
CA LYS A 58 -8.81 -10.47 -11.72
C LYS A 58 -8.31 -11.20 -10.47
N GLU A 59 -7.25 -11.98 -10.61
CA GLU A 59 -6.69 -12.75 -9.51
C GLU A 59 -5.91 -11.86 -8.55
N GLU A 60 -6.00 -12.16 -7.26
CA GLU A 60 -5.25 -11.50 -6.20
C GLU A 60 -4.12 -12.39 -5.72
N ILE A 61 -2.92 -11.81 -5.58
CA ILE A 61 -1.77 -12.45 -4.95
C ILE A 61 -1.50 -11.70 -3.64
N THR A 62 -1.75 -12.36 -2.51
CA THR A 62 -1.65 -11.76 -1.18
C THR A 62 -0.26 -11.90 -0.58
N LEU A 63 0.12 -11.00 0.32
CA LEU A 63 1.41 -11.05 1.00
C LEU A 63 1.56 -12.30 1.85
N MET A 64 0.49 -12.72 2.50
CA MET A 64 0.45 -13.92 3.34
C MET A 64 -0.87 -14.64 3.15
N ASP A 65 -0.90 -15.91 3.52
CA ASP A 65 -2.12 -16.70 3.48
C ASP A 65 -3.16 -16.11 4.45
N MET A 66 -4.27 -15.67 3.91
CA MET A 66 -5.35 -15.04 4.67
C MET A 66 -6.35 -16.05 5.22
N GLY A 67 -6.06 -17.36 5.12
CA GLY A 67 -6.90 -18.40 5.68
C GLY A 67 -8.24 -18.57 4.96
N SER A 68 -8.30 -18.22 3.70
CA SER A 68 -9.51 -18.45 2.91
C SER A 68 -9.77 -19.94 2.77
N SER A 69 -10.71 -20.42 3.53
CA SER A 69 -11.20 -21.78 3.42
C SER A 69 -12.16 -21.85 2.25
N SER A 70 -11.71 -21.93 1.05
CA SER A 70 -12.63 -22.17 -0.05
C SER A 70 -11.91 -22.62 -1.31
N ASP A 71 -12.66 -23.22 -2.15
CA ASP A 71 -12.32 -23.78 -3.43
C ASP A 71 -11.74 -22.80 -4.45
N THR A 72 -11.41 -21.57 -4.02
CA THR A 72 -10.74 -20.60 -4.86
C THR A 72 -9.24 -20.69 -4.66
N ASP A 73 -8.52 -20.78 -5.76
CA ASP A 73 -7.07 -20.74 -5.76
C ASP A 73 -6.59 -19.46 -5.08
N SER A 74 -5.97 -19.59 -3.93
CA SER A 74 -5.35 -18.47 -3.24
C SER A 74 -3.88 -18.42 -3.62
N TYR A 75 -3.46 -17.29 -4.16
CA TYR A 75 -2.07 -17.06 -4.52
C TYR A 75 -1.39 -16.28 -3.41
N VAL A 76 -0.21 -16.75 -2.98
CA VAL A 76 0.59 -16.10 -1.94
C VAL A 76 1.93 -15.69 -2.54
N MET A 77 2.40 -14.49 -2.22
CA MET A 77 3.56 -13.87 -2.85
C MET A 77 4.84 -14.71 -2.78
N ASP A 78 5.07 -15.43 -1.67
CA ASP A 78 6.28 -16.23 -1.49
C ASP A 78 6.27 -17.56 -2.26
N LYS A 79 5.15 -17.95 -2.81
CA LYS A 79 4.95 -19.22 -3.53
C LYS A 79 4.51 -19.05 -4.98
N THR A 80 4.30 -17.82 -5.42
CA THR A 80 3.81 -17.51 -6.75
C THR A 80 4.89 -16.77 -7.53
N TYR A 81 5.16 -17.23 -8.72
CA TYR A 81 6.21 -16.69 -9.58
C TYR A 81 5.64 -15.70 -10.60
N LEU A 82 6.47 -14.73 -11.00
CA LEU A 82 6.04 -13.67 -11.92
C LEU A 82 5.56 -14.22 -13.25
N ASP A 83 6.24 -15.22 -13.80
CA ASP A 83 5.93 -15.80 -15.10
C ASP A 83 4.62 -16.62 -15.12
N GLU A 84 4.02 -16.86 -13.96
CA GLU A 84 2.68 -17.45 -13.90
C GLU A 84 1.60 -16.47 -14.37
N PHE A 85 1.81 -15.18 -14.20
CA PHE A 85 0.83 -14.13 -14.53
C PHE A 85 1.31 -13.15 -15.60
N LEU A 86 2.61 -12.90 -15.67
CA LEU A 86 3.22 -11.99 -16.63
C LEU A 86 3.91 -12.81 -17.71
N GLN A 87 3.33 -12.86 -18.89
CA GLN A 87 3.83 -13.70 -19.99
C GLN A 87 4.19 -12.90 -21.24
N ASP A 88 3.48 -11.81 -21.47
CA ASP A 88 3.64 -10.98 -22.66
C ASP A 88 3.92 -9.53 -22.29
N GLU A 89 4.71 -8.86 -23.14
CA GLU A 89 4.90 -7.42 -23.01
C GLU A 89 3.55 -6.70 -23.14
N GLY A 90 3.29 -5.81 -22.22
CA GLY A 90 2.00 -5.14 -22.09
C GLY A 90 1.08 -5.72 -21.03
N ASP A 91 1.43 -6.86 -20.44
CA ASP A 91 0.68 -7.40 -19.32
C ASP A 91 0.70 -6.43 -18.13
N ARG A 92 -0.42 -6.34 -17.42
CA ARG A 92 -0.67 -5.33 -16.42
C ARG A 92 -1.05 -5.91 -15.07
N MET A 93 -0.59 -5.24 -14.02
CA MET A 93 -0.92 -5.56 -12.64
C MET A 93 -1.12 -4.30 -11.84
N LEU A 94 -1.88 -4.40 -10.76
CA LEU A 94 -1.95 -3.40 -9.71
C LEU A 94 -1.16 -3.89 -8.49
N PHE A 95 -0.41 -3.01 -7.88
CA PHE A 95 0.23 -3.25 -6.59
C PHE A 95 -0.44 -2.36 -5.56
N MET A 96 -1.32 -2.96 -4.77
CA MET A 96 -2.04 -2.26 -3.72
C MET A 96 -1.15 -2.18 -2.49
N PHE A 97 -0.65 -0.98 -2.20
CA PHE A 97 0.22 -0.74 -1.04
C PHE A 97 -0.54 -0.23 0.18
N ASP A 98 -1.80 0.18 -0.01
CA ASP A 98 -2.70 0.64 1.02
C ASP A 98 -4.08 0.00 0.79
N ILE A 99 -4.32 -1.08 1.52
CA ILE A 99 -5.53 -1.89 1.35
C ILE A 99 -6.77 -1.16 1.87
N LEU A 100 -6.62 -0.38 2.92
CA LEU A 100 -7.75 0.32 3.55
C LEU A 100 -8.34 1.41 2.64
N SER A 101 -7.47 2.15 1.98
CA SER A 101 -7.88 3.21 1.05
C SER A 101 -7.83 2.79 -0.41
N GLU A 102 -7.53 1.53 -0.68
CA GLU A 102 -7.44 0.96 -2.04
C GLU A 102 -6.48 1.71 -2.96
N ARG A 103 -5.36 2.17 -2.42
CA ARG A 103 -4.35 2.92 -3.17
C ARG A 103 -3.34 1.97 -3.79
N SER A 104 -3.05 2.16 -5.06
CA SER A 104 -2.23 1.24 -5.83
C SER A 104 -1.23 1.93 -6.74
N PHE A 105 -0.13 1.23 -7.02
CA PHE A 105 0.71 1.51 -8.17
C PHE A 105 0.24 0.69 -9.37
N PHE A 106 0.39 1.24 -10.55
CA PHE A 106 0.09 0.60 -11.82
C PHE A 106 1.37 0.01 -12.39
N ILE A 107 1.37 -1.28 -12.69
CA ILE A 107 2.52 -2.01 -13.19
C ILE A 107 2.22 -2.52 -14.59
N GLU A 108 3.17 -2.31 -15.49
CA GLU A 108 3.13 -2.86 -16.85
C GLU A 108 4.45 -3.57 -17.15
N LEU A 109 4.35 -4.77 -17.71
CA LEU A 109 5.52 -5.47 -18.25
C LEU A 109 5.95 -4.78 -19.54
N LYS A 110 6.97 -3.96 -19.45
CA LYS A 110 7.43 -3.10 -20.54
C LYS A 110 8.28 -3.86 -21.56
N GLU A 111 9.12 -4.74 -21.08
CA GLU A 111 10.09 -5.44 -21.92
C GLU A 111 10.50 -6.76 -21.30
N ILE A 112 10.69 -7.77 -22.16
CA ILE A 112 11.24 -9.06 -21.78
C ILE A 112 12.62 -9.19 -22.42
N MET A 113 13.66 -9.32 -21.61
CA MET A 113 15.04 -9.36 -22.05
C MET A 113 15.67 -10.73 -21.79
N PRO A 114 16.60 -11.18 -22.66
CA PRO A 114 17.38 -12.36 -22.35
C PRO A 114 18.38 -12.10 -21.22
N GLY A 115 18.77 -13.16 -20.53
CA GLY A 115 19.75 -13.10 -19.44
C GLY A 115 19.11 -13.23 -18.06
N ASP A 116 19.89 -12.90 -17.05
CA ASP A 116 19.53 -12.97 -15.64
C ASP A 116 20.10 -11.77 -14.90
N VAL A 117 19.46 -11.41 -13.78
CA VAL A 117 20.01 -10.44 -12.82
C VAL A 117 20.23 -11.15 -11.49
N ASP A 118 21.28 -10.76 -10.77
CA ASP A 118 21.61 -11.38 -9.48
C ASP A 118 20.55 -11.08 -8.41
N ALA A 119 19.92 -9.92 -8.51
CA ALA A 119 18.86 -9.49 -7.61
C ALA A 119 17.97 -8.46 -8.31
N PRO A 120 16.72 -8.32 -7.89
CA PRO A 120 15.84 -7.25 -8.37
C PRO A 120 16.49 -5.88 -8.16
N ARG A 121 16.39 -5.01 -9.16
CA ARG A 121 16.99 -3.68 -9.08
C ARG A 121 16.13 -2.62 -9.74
N CYS A 122 16.07 -1.46 -9.13
CA CYS A 122 15.46 -0.28 -9.72
C CYS A 122 16.49 0.43 -10.60
N VAL A 123 16.29 0.36 -11.91
CA VAL A 123 17.25 0.90 -12.90
C VAL A 123 16.95 2.34 -13.28
N LEU A 124 15.71 2.79 -13.09
CA LEU A 124 15.31 4.15 -13.41
C LEU A 124 14.31 4.65 -12.38
N LYS A 125 14.51 5.91 -11.94
CA LYS A 125 13.65 6.56 -10.97
C LYS A 125 13.33 7.97 -11.42
N GLN A 126 12.07 8.35 -11.33
CA GLN A 126 11.64 9.73 -11.49
C GLN A 126 10.55 10.05 -10.50
N GLY A 127 10.62 11.24 -9.92
CA GLY A 127 9.63 11.75 -9.00
C GLY A 127 9.68 11.13 -7.63
N VAL A 128 8.90 11.69 -6.73
CA VAL A 128 8.74 11.23 -5.35
C VAL A 128 7.45 10.44 -5.25
N ALA A 129 7.52 9.28 -4.62
CA ALA A 129 6.34 8.46 -4.40
C ALA A 129 5.32 9.17 -3.49
N PRO A 130 4.02 8.88 -3.63
CA PRO A 130 3.03 9.35 -2.67
C PRO A 130 3.34 8.79 -1.28
N LYS A 131 2.81 9.42 -0.25
CA LYS A 131 2.97 8.90 1.11
C LYS A 131 2.34 7.52 1.23
N GLN A 132 3.03 6.61 1.88
CA GLN A 132 2.54 5.24 2.10
C GLN A 132 1.29 5.22 2.96
N ILE A 133 1.28 6.02 4.04
CA ILE A 133 0.20 6.10 5.01
C ILE A 133 -0.39 7.51 4.93
N THR A 134 -1.72 7.58 4.82
CA THR A 134 -2.41 8.87 4.84
C THR A 134 -2.52 9.40 6.27
N ALA A 135 -2.72 10.70 6.41
CA ALA A 135 -2.85 11.32 7.72
C ALA A 135 -4.03 10.75 8.53
N GLU A 136 -5.08 10.33 7.86
CA GLU A 136 -6.24 9.71 8.49
C GLU A 136 -5.92 8.34 9.08
N GLU A 137 -5.14 7.55 8.36
CA GLU A 137 -4.71 6.22 8.80
C GLU A 137 -3.67 6.31 9.92
N ASP A 138 -2.77 7.28 9.83
CA ASP A 138 -1.78 7.52 10.87
C ASP A 138 -2.48 7.89 12.19
N PHE A 139 -3.54 8.67 12.11
CA PHE A 139 -4.36 9.01 13.26
C PHE A 139 -5.08 7.79 13.86
N LEU A 140 -5.58 6.88 13.02
CA LEU A 140 -6.26 5.67 13.47
C LEU A 140 -5.30 4.66 14.10
N ASN A 141 -4.10 4.56 13.53
CA ASN A 141 -3.08 3.62 14.01
C ASN A 141 -2.29 4.14 15.21
N ASN A 142 -2.23 5.45 15.37
CA ASN A 142 -1.44 6.11 16.40
C ASN A 142 -2.17 7.34 16.95
N PRO A 143 -3.26 7.13 17.69
CA PRO A 143 -4.06 8.24 18.21
C PRO A 143 -3.29 9.17 19.15
N THR A 144 -2.13 8.72 19.64
CA THR A 144 -1.27 9.53 20.51
C THR A 144 -0.18 10.30 19.76
N SER A 145 0.05 9.99 18.50
CA SER A 145 0.97 10.76 17.66
C SER A 145 0.29 11.98 17.05
N SER A 146 -0.82 12.41 17.63
CA SER A 146 -1.48 13.61 17.22
C SER A 146 -0.49 14.76 17.36
N VAL A 147 0.13 14.97 16.27
CA VAL A 147 0.56 16.24 15.77
C VAL A 147 0.10 17.36 16.66
N GLY A 148 1.01 18.02 17.26
CA GLY A 148 0.90 19.37 17.74
C GLY A 148 -0.35 20.15 17.39
N PHE A 149 -1.47 19.64 17.79
CA PHE A 149 -2.52 20.50 18.24
C PHE A 149 -1.90 21.23 19.41
N SER A 150 -1.48 22.44 19.17
CA SER A 150 -1.27 23.31 20.30
C SER A 150 -2.59 23.33 21.04
N GLY A 151 -2.66 22.45 22.02
CA GLY A 151 -3.94 22.14 22.66
C GLY A 151 -4.50 23.28 23.47
N GLU A 152 -3.85 24.42 23.41
CA GLU A 152 -4.31 25.59 24.17
C GLU A 152 -5.64 26.13 23.65
N ASP A 153 -5.84 26.04 22.36
CA ASP A 153 -7.08 26.60 21.79
C ASP A 153 -8.23 25.59 21.82
N PHE A 154 -7.94 24.31 21.96
CA PHE A 154 -8.98 23.30 21.96
C PHE A 154 -9.63 23.11 23.32
N TYR A 155 -8.91 23.39 24.38
CA TYR A 155 -9.45 23.32 25.75
C TYR A 155 -9.93 24.67 26.27
N GLY A 156 -10.24 25.56 25.35
CA GLY A 156 -10.88 26.82 25.74
C GLY A 156 -12.20 26.64 26.44
N ASP A 157 -12.68 25.47 26.49
CA ASP A 157 -13.85 25.08 27.29
C ASP A 157 -13.47 24.46 28.63
N GLU A 158 -12.31 24.76 29.12
CA GLU A 158 -12.02 24.46 30.53
C GLU A 158 -13.05 25.06 31.43
N ASP A 159 -13.71 26.08 30.94
CA ASP A 159 -14.90 26.62 31.55
C ASP A 159 -16.09 25.69 31.46
N PHE A 160 -15.97 24.60 30.69
CA PHE A 160 -16.93 23.52 30.81
C PHE A 160 -16.68 22.82 32.14
N ASP A 161 -17.07 23.51 33.16
CA ASP A 161 -16.90 23.11 34.53
C ASP A 161 -17.90 22.02 34.83
N MET A 162 -17.44 20.79 34.81
CA MET A 162 -18.30 19.68 35.20
C MET A 162 -18.77 19.77 36.64
N ASP A 163 -17.97 20.40 37.47
CA ASP A 163 -18.34 20.63 38.83
C ASP A 163 -19.52 21.59 38.94
N GLU A 164 -19.52 22.58 38.09
CA GLU A 164 -20.65 23.51 38.03
C GLU A 164 -21.93 22.83 37.56
N LEU A 165 -21.83 21.99 36.55
CA LEU A 165 -22.97 21.22 36.08
C LEU A 165 -23.45 20.23 37.12
N ASP A 166 -22.55 19.54 37.77
CA ASP A 166 -22.90 18.55 38.78
C ASP A 166 -23.51 19.20 40.01
N ALA A 167 -22.94 20.29 40.45
CA ALA A 167 -23.40 20.96 41.64
C ALA A 167 -24.81 21.55 41.48
N GLU A 168 -25.03 22.20 40.37
CA GLU A 168 -26.32 22.85 40.14
C GLU A 168 -27.38 21.87 39.67
N GLY A 169 -27.05 20.98 38.78
CA GLY A 169 -28.00 20.04 38.24
C GLY A 169 -28.57 19.11 39.27
N PHE A 170 -27.75 18.57 40.11
CA PHE A 170 -28.19 17.65 41.13
C PHE A 170 -28.85 18.33 42.30
N MET A 171 -28.38 19.48 42.67
CA MET A 171 -28.94 20.24 43.74
C MET A 171 -30.37 20.71 43.44
N ASP A 172 -30.63 21.12 42.24
CA ASP A 172 -31.92 21.56 41.79
C ASP A 172 -32.93 20.42 41.74
N MET A 173 -32.46 19.25 41.52
CA MET A 173 -33.29 18.05 41.45
C MET A 173 -33.41 17.34 42.77
N GLY A 174 -32.68 17.76 43.76
CA GLY A 174 -32.57 17.13 45.04
C GLY A 174 -33.83 17.12 45.89
N PRO A 175 -34.51 18.17 46.08
CA PRO A 175 -35.72 18.17 46.92
C PRO A 175 -36.92 17.59 46.25
#